data_5ae789f5a9230cc433d971804d15ea8e
#
_entry.id   5ae789f5a9230cc433d971804d15ea8e
#
_cell.length_a   1.000
_cell.length_b   1.000
_cell.length_c   1.000
_cell.angle_alpha   90.00
_cell.angle_beta   90.00
_cell.angle_gamma   90.00
#
_symmetry.space_group_name_H-M   'P 1'
#
loop_
_entity.id
_entity.type
_entity.pdbx_description
1 polymer ?
#
loop_
_entity_poly.entity_id
_entity_poly.type
_entity_poly.pdbx_seq_one_letter_code
_entity_poly.pdbx_strand_id
1 'polypeptide(L)'
;MACEAGAFTGRDVVVYYAIGCPESQPANGDYKRLGMMRGKTVSAEWDTADATADMSAAYTQENLVTYKNISFSGDGVTRKEDVYAQNALKRHVYNPPAETSNQPYVWFKIISPNDITEGPFMVTSWGDEAPHDDVATWSVEASSAGQVDVRDVGATITITTQPQNRTLTVGDTLNLSVAATVSDNSALTYQWKKGGSDISGATSATFTKANVTAGDAGSYSCQVSSSTAGSVTSGSAKVVVNAA
;
A
#
# COMPACT_ATOMS: atom_id res chain seq x y z
N MET A 1 -11.34 -18.58 18.73
CA MET A 1 -11.01 -17.55 17.71
C MET A 1 -10.28 -18.27 16.61
N ALA A 2 -10.88 -18.37 15.41
CA ALA A 2 -10.18 -18.88 14.24
C ALA A 2 -9.18 -17.80 13.80
N CYS A 3 -7.90 -18.14 13.72
CA CYS A 3 -6.93 -17.31 13.04
C CYS A 3 -7.28 -17.34 11.55
N GLU A 4 -7.91 -16.30 11.02
CA GLU A 4 -7.95 -16.10 9.58
C GLU A 4 -6.50 -15.86 9.12
N ALA A 5 -5.93 -16.85 8.47
CA ALA A 5 -4.67 -16.68 7.76
C ALA A 5 -4.97 -15.78 6.56
N GLY A 6 -4.76 -14.49 6.70
CA GLY A 6 -4.90 -13.51 5.64
C GLY A 6 -3.76 -13.65 4.61
N ALA A 7 -3.75 -14.76 3.87
CA ALA A 7 -2.85 -14.90 2.74
C ALA A 7 -3.36 -14.06 1.57
N PHE A 8 -2.51 -13.21 1.00
CA PHE A 8 -2.80 -12.50 -0.24
C PHE A 8 -2.27 -13.28 -1.45
N THR A 9 -2.87 -13.05 -2.60
CA THR A 9 -2.45 -13.68 -3.86
C THR A 9 -1.40 -12.83 -4.59
N GLY A 10 -0.58 -13.43 -5.43
CA GLY A 10 0.36 -12.69 -6.27
C GLY A 10 -0.30 -11.66 -7.21
N ARG A 11 -1.63 -11.69 -7.39
CA ARG A 11 -2.39 -10.66 -8.12
C ARG A 11 -2.44 -9.32 -7.39
N ASP A 12 -2.35 -9.36 -6.06
CA ASP A 12 -2.43 -8.18 -5.19
C ASP A 12 -1.11 -7.39 -5.17
N VAL A 13 -0.04 -7.98 -5.73
CA VAL A 13 1.25 -7.32 -5.88
C VAL A 13 1.32 -6.64 -7.24
N VAL A 14 1.52 -5.32 -7.23
CA VAL A 14 1.62 -4.50 -8.44
C VAL A 14 3.02 -3.92 -8.55
N VAL A 15 3.63 -4.04 -9.72
CA VAL A 15 4.97 -3.52 -10.00
C VAL A 15 4.87 -2.32 -10.94
N TYR A 16 5.53 -1.25 -10.57
CA TYR A 16 5.75 -0.07 -11.39
C TYR A 16 7.24 0.10 -11.62
N TYR A 17 7.60 0.75 -12.72
CA TYR A 17 8.98 1.15 -13.00
C TYR A 17 9.04 2.54 -13.58
N ALA A 18 10.18 3.21 -13.37
CA ALA A 18 10.57 4.44 -14.06
C ALA A 18 12.04 4.33 -14.50
N ILE A 19 12.36 4.84 -15.68
CA ILE A 19 13.74 4.86 -16.19
C ILE A 19 14.43 6.09 -15.59
N GLY A 20 15.59 5.91 -14.97
CA GLY A 20 16.33 7.01 -14.35
C GLY A 20 17.60 6.56 -13.65
N CYS A 21 18.50 7.52 -13.36
CA CYS A 21 19.72 7.28 -12.60
C CYS A 21 19.44 6.97 -11.13
N PRO A 22 20.31 6.18 -10.46
CA PRO A 22 20.15 5.83 -9.05
C PRO A 22 20.06 7.02 -8.10
N GLU A 23 20.76 8.13 -8.41
CA GLU A 23 20.83 9.32 -7.56
C GLU A 23 19.60 10.24 -7.67
N SER A 24 18.70 9.99 -8.63
CA SER A 24 17.56 10.86 -8.91
C SER A 24 16.26 10.10 -8.86
N GLN A 25 15.55 10.16 -7.73
CA GLN A 25 14.25 9.52 -7.59
C GLN A 25 13.24 10.16 -8.54
N PRO A 26 12.55 9.35 -9.38
CA PRO A 26 11.51 9.86 -10.28
C PRO A 26 10.29 10.41 -9.52
N ALA A 27 9.59 11.34 -10.13
CA ALA A 27 8.30 11.79 -9.60
C ALA A 27 7.24 10.67 -9.72
N ASN A 28 6.22 10.68 -8.84
CA ASN A 28 5.18 9.65 -8.85
C ASN A 28 4.47 9.49 -10.21
N GLY A 29 4.40 10.54 -11.02
CA GLY A 29 3.80 10.52 -12.36
C GLY A 29 4.63 9.84 -13.43
N ASP A 30 5.92 9.60 -13.19
CA ASP A 30 6.84 9.00 -14.15
C ASP A 30 6.79 7.46 -14.11
N TYR A 31 6.24 6.91 -13.04
CA TYR A 31 6.12 5.47 -12.88
C TYR A 31 5.06 4.88 -13.80
N LYS A 32 5.45 3.88 -14.57
CA LYS A 32 4.59 3.11 -15.47
C LYS A 32 4.36 1.72 -14.88
N ARG A 33 3.13 1.24 -14.95
CA ARG A 33 2.83 -0.11 -14.50
C ARG A 33 3.50 -1.14 -15.40
N LEU A 34 4.29 -2.04 -14.80
CA LEU A 34 4.77 -3.24 -15.46
C LEU A 34 3.69 -4.32 -15.32
N GLY A 35 2.95 -4.53 -16.38
CA GLY A 35 1.78 -5.40 -16.33
C GLY A 35 1.99 -6.78 -16.90
N MET A 36 0.99 -7.63 -16.76
CA MET A 36 0.94 -9.03 -17.20
C MET A 36 2.02 -9.91 -16.55
N MET A 37 2.48 -9.53 -15.36
CA MET A 37 3.38 -10.37 -14.56
C MET A 37 2.63 -11.54 -13.93
N ARG A 38 3.23 -12.74 -13.98
CA ARG A 38 2.77 -13.97 -13.35
C ARG A 38 3.51 -14.23 -12.05
N GLY A 39 4.85 -14.26 -12.10
CA GLY A 39 5.74 -14.40 -10.95
C GLY A 39 6.37 -13.07 -10.56
N LYS A 40 6.60 -12.88 -9.27
CA LYS A 40 7.29 -11.72 -8.71
C LYS A 40 7.98 -12.15 -7.42
N THR A 41 9.26 -11.90 -7.32
CA THR A 41 10.06 -12.22 -6.12
C THR A 41 10.94 -11.03 -5.79
N VAL A 42 10.94 -10.64 -4.54
CA VAL A 42 11.90 -9.70 -3.97
C VAL A 42 12.64 -10.44 -2.88
N SER A 43 13.96 -10.42 -2.91
CA SER A 43 14.80 -11.02 -1.88
C SER A 43 15.85 -10.03 -1.41
N ALA A 44 16.24 -10.17 -0.15
CA ALA A 44 17.32 -9.38 0.43
C ALA A 44 18.40 -10.33 0.93
N GLU A 45 19.63 -10.08 0.51
CA GLU A 45 20.81 -10.80 0.91
C GLU A 45 21.78 -9.85 1.62
N TRP A 46 22.44 -10.37 2.63
CA TRP A 46 23.42 -9.62 3.41
C TRP A 46 24.78 -10.29 3.28
N ASP A 47 25.74 -9.53 2.81
CA ASP A 47 27.13 -9.97 2.88
C ASP A 47 27.72 -9.68 4.26
N THR A 48 28.45 -10.66 4.77
CA THR A 48 29.10 -10.58 6.08
C THR A 48 30.58 -10.81 5.96
N ALA A 49 31.36 -10.08 6.73
CA ALA A 49 32.78 -10.37 6.94
C ALA A 49 32.98 -10.95 8.33
N ASP A 50 33.89 -11.93 8.44
CA ASP A 50 34.32 -12.49 9.72
C ASP A 50 35.12 -11.41 10.48
N ALA A 51 34.62 -11.03 11.62
CA ALA A 51 35.23 -10.05 12.53
C ALA A 51 35.72 -10.70 13.83
N THR A 52 35.79 -12.03 13.86
CA THR A 52 36.23 -12.77 15.04
C THR A 52 37.67 -12.39 15.40
N ALA A 53 37.86 -11.91 16.62
CA ALA A 53 39.19 -11.60 17.17
C ALA A 53 39.60 -12.63 18.25
N ASP A 54 40.88 -12.73 18.53
CA ASP A 54 41.44 -13.63 19.57
C ASP A 54 40.81 -13.42 20.96
N MET A 55 40.17 -12.25 21.18
CA MET A 55 39.53 -11.85 22.43
C MET A 55 38.00 -12.02 22.41
N SER A 56 37.45 -12.57 21.33
CA SER A 56 36.00 -12.80 21.24
C SER A 56 35.53 -13.76 22.35
N ALA A 57 34.42 -13.38 22.99
CA ALA A 57 33.89 -14.13 24.13
C ALA A 57 33.45 -15.54 23.72
N ALA A 58 33.90 -16.55 24.49
CA ALA A 58 33.48 -17.94 24.33
C ALA A 58 33.79 -18.58 22.96
N TYR A 59 34.80 -18.12 22.23
CA TYR A 59 35.18 -18.62 20.89
C TYR A 59 34.04 -18.64 19.88
N THR A 60 33.07 -17.69 20.00
CA THR A 60 31.97 -17.52 19.05
C THR A 60 32.44 -16.73 17.84
N GLN A 61 32.03 -17.17 16.67
CA GLN A 61 32.26 -16.41 15.43
C GLN A 61 31.44 -15.08 15.46
N GLU A 62 32.13 -13.98 15.24
CA GLU A 62 31.52 -12.67 15.10
C GLU A 62 31.51 -12.28 13.63
N ASN A 63 30.31 -11.98 13.09
CA ASN A 63 30.11 -11.53 11.70
C ASN A 63 29.65 -10.10 11.68
N LEU A 64 30.32 -9.27 10.89
CA LEU A 64 29.90 -7.91 10.58
C LEU A 64 29.19 -7.88 9.23
N VAL A 65 28.01 -7.28 9.18
CA VAL A 65 27.31 -7.01 7.92
C VAL A 65 28.07 -5.95 7.15
N THR A 66 28.48 -6.26 5.93
CA THR A 66 29.26 -5.36 5.07
C THR A 66 28.37 -4.58 4.12
N TYR A 67 27.46 -5.23 3.41
CA TYR A 67 26.45 -4.58 2.60
C TYR A 67 25.22 -5.45 2.39
N LYS A 68 24.14 -4.80 1.96
CA LYS A 68 22.86 -5.43 1.65
C LYS A 68 22.61 -5.35 0.15
N ASN A 69 22.27 -6.46 -0.46
CA ASN A 69 21.77 -6.54 -1.81
C ASN A 69 20.29 -6.90 -1.81
N ILE A 70 19.49 -6.14 -2.54
CA ILE A 70 18.08 -6.48 -2.79
C ILE A 70 17.97 -6.86 -4.25
N SER A 71 17.46 -8.05 -4.52
CA SER A 71 17.19 -8.52 -5.87
C SER A 71 15.68 -8.57 -6.14
N PHE A 72 15.32 -8.26 -7.37
CA PHE A 72 13.96 -8.39 -7.89
C PHE A 72 14.01 -9.30 -9.11
N SER A 73 13.11 -10.27 -9.15
CA SER A 73 12.88 -11.10 -10.33
C SER A 73 11.39 -11.20 -10.63
N GLY A 74 11.07 -11.30 -11.91
CA GLY A 74 9.69 -11.45 -12.33
C GLY A 74 9.56 -11.98 -13.75
N ASP A 75 8.45 -12.63 -14.01
CA ASP A 75 8.08 -13.13 -15.33
C ASP A 75 6.67 -12.70 -15.70
N GLY A 76 6.38 -12.71 -16.98
CA GLY A 76 5.08 -12.30 -17.47
C GLY A 76 4.78 -12.76 -18.89
N VAL A 77 3.62 -12.34 -19.38
CA VAL A 77 3.13 -12.65 -20.72
C VAL A 77 3.34 -11.45 -21.63
N THR A 78 3.89 -11.70 -22.82
CA THR A 78 4.04 -10.68 -23.85
C THR A 78 2.70 -10.41 -24.53
N ARG A 79 2.32 -9.14 -24.66
CA ARG A 79 1.16 -8.71 -25.45
C ARG A 79 1.57 -7.93 -26.69
N LYS A 80 0.76 -8.05 -27.74
CA LYS A 80 0.94 -7.30 -28.97
C LYS A 80 0.81 -5.78 -28.79
N GLU A 81 -0.08 -5.38 -27.88
CA GLU A 81 -0.28 -3.98 -27.51
C GLU A 81 0.50 -3.64 -26.23
N ASP A 82 1.32 -2.59 -26.29
CA ASP A 82 2.16 -2.17 -25.15
C ASP A 82 1.38 -1.32 -24.11
N VAL A 83 0.23 -1.82 -23.70
CA VAL A 83 -0.63 -1.14 -22.71
C VAL A 83 0.07 -1.02 -21.34
N TYR A 84 1.04 -1.89 -21.08
CA TYR A 84 1.73 -1.99 -19.79
C TYR A 84 3.22 -1.64 -19.84
N ALA A 85 3.63 -0.93 -20.88
CA ALA A 85 4.97 -0.36 -21.02
C ALA A 85 6.15 -1.37 -20.94
N GLN A 86 5.91 -2.68 -21.05
CA GLN A 86 6.95 -3.71 -21.02
C GLN A 86 7.98 -3.54 -22.15
N ASN A 87 7.54 -3.13 -23.34
CA ASN A 87 8.42 -2.91 -24.49
C ASN A 87 9.34 -1.70 -24.30
N ALA A 88 8.91 -0.71 -23.52
CA ALA A 88 9.74 0.45 -23.21
C ALA A 88 10.87 0.04 -22.24
N LEU A 89 10.57 -0.77 -21.23
CA LEU A 89 11.58 -1.33 -20.33
C LEU A 89 12.56 -2.24 -21.10
N LYS A 90 12.06 -3.16 -21.92
CA LYS A 90 12.88 -4.02 -22.76
C LYS A 90 13.86 -3.21 -23.62
N ARG A 91 13.37 -2.18 -24.35
CA ARG A 91 14.22 -1.33 -25.18
C ARG A 91 15.29 -0.61 -24.39
N HIS A 92 14.95 -0.14 -23.18
CA HIS A 92 15.91 0.47 -22.27
C HIS A 92 17.00 -0.52 -21.83
N VAL A 93 16.64 -1.77 -21.54
CA VAL A 93 17.61 -2.81 -21.13
C VAL A 93 18.58 -3.15 -22.27
N TYR A 94 18.08 -3.29 -23.51
CA TYR A 94 18.94 -3.61 -24.66
C TYR A 94 19.77 -2.42 -25.16
N ASN A 95 19.25 -1.21 -25.02
CA ASN A 95 19.90 0.00 -25.51
C ASN A 95 19.72 1.13 -24.48
N PRO A 96 20.43 1.06 -23.34
CA PRO A 96 20.33 2.11 -22.33
C PRO A 96 20.86 3.43 -22.86
N PRO A 97 20.12 4.54 -22.66
CA PRO A 97 20.52 5.84 -23.21
C PRO A 97 21.60 6.53 -22.36
N ALA A 98 22.20 7.59 -22.91
CA ALA A 98 23.24 8.36 -22.22
C ALA A 98 22.76 8.99 -20.91
N GLU A 99 21.46 9.31 -20.78
CA GLU A 99 20.84 9.86 -19.57
C GLU A 99 20.95 8.91 -18.37
N THR A 100 21.10 7.62 -18.60
CA THR A 100 21.39 6.62 -17.56
C THR A 100 22.84 6.13 -17.58
N SER A 101 23.76 6.94 -18.10
CA SER A 101 25.19 6.59 -18.24
C SER A 101 25.42 5.31 -19.05
N ASN A 102 24.57 5.03 -20.03
CA ASN A 102 24.54 3.80 -20.82
C ASN A 102 24.40 2.53 -19.97
N GLN A 103 23.76 2.64 -18.80
CA GLN A 103 23.46 1.52 -17.92
C GLN A 103 21.95 1.27 -17.86
N PRO A 104 21.48 0.03 -17.69
CA PRO A 104 20.07 -0.31 -17.62
C PRO A 104 19.48 -0.03 -16.20
N TYR A 105 19.68 1.21 -15.73
CA TYR A 105 19.13 1.64 -14.44
C TYR A 105 17.66 1.94 -14.54
N VAL A 106 16.92 1.42 -13.59
CA VAL A 106 15.47 1.65 -13.43
C VAL A 106 15.13 1.80 -11.95
N TRP A 107 14.12 2.56 -11.66
CA TRP A 107 13.48 2.59 -10.36
C TRP A 107 12.31 1.62 -10.38
N PHE A 108 12.31 0.65 -9.50
CA PHE A 108 11.14 -0.19 -9.25
C PHE A 108 10.38 0.30 -8.03
N LYS A 109 9.05 0.24 -8.13
CA LYS A 109 8.11 0.45 -7.05
C LYS A 109 7.16 -0.72 -7.03
N ILE A 110 7.33 -1.58 -6.04
CA ILE A 110 6.59 -2.82 -5.86
C ILE A 110 5.64 -2.61 -4.71
N ILE A 111 4.35 -2.65 -4.99
CA ILE A 111 3.28 -2.44 -4.00
C ILE A 111 2.68 -3.80 -3.70
N SER A 112 2.86 -4.27 -2.49
CA SER A 112 2.18 -5.41 -1.90
C SER A 112 1.05 -4.94 -0.99
N PRO A 113 0.15 -5.79 -0.52
CA PRO A 113 -0.88 -5.40 0.44
C PRO A 113 -0.33 -4.85 1.76
N ASN A 114 0.89 -5.22 2.15
CA ASN A 114 1.46 -4.88 3.44
C ASN A 114 2.58 -3.83 3.34
N ASP A 115 3.30 -3.78 2.22
CA ASP A 115 4.47 -2.93 2.07
C ASP A 115 4.62 -2.35 0.65
N ILE A 116 5.45 -1.33 0.57
CA ILE A 116 5.95 -0.74 -0.67
C ILE A 116 7.45 -0.84 -0.65
N THR A 117 8.01 -1.60 -1.60
CA THR A 117 9.45 -1.62 -1.87
C THR A 117 9.74 -0.66 -3.01
N GLU A 118 10.56 0.36 -2.79
CA GLU A 118 10.88 1.38 -3.80
C GLU A 118 12.37 1.71 -3.78
N GLY A 119 12.99 1.72 -4.95
CA GLY A 119 14.41 2.09 -5.06
C GLY A 119 14.98 1.92 -6.46
N PRO A 120 16.24 2.32 -6.64
CA PRO A 120 16.95 2.13 -7.89
C PRO A 120 17.50 0.70 -8.01
N PHE A 121 17.35 0.14 -9.19
CA PHE A 121 17.86 -1.17 -9.57
C PHE A 121 18.60 -1.07 -10.88
N MET A 122 19.56 -1.96 -11.06
CA MET A 122 20.16 -2.27 -12.35
C MET A 122 19.57 -3.57 -12.86
N VAL A 123 18.96 -3.55 -14.04
CA VAL A 123 18.46 -4.77 -14.66
C VAL A 123 19.64 -5.59 -15.14
N THR A 124 19.78 -6.80 -14.63
CA THR A 124 20.90 -7.71 -14.88
C THR A 124 20.59 -8.71 -15.98
N SER A 125 19.30 -9.01 -16.18
CA SER A 125 18.84 -9.94 -17.20
C SER A 125 17.46 -9.56 -17.73
N TRP A 126 17.25 -9.76 -19.03
CA TRP A 126 15.96 -9.76 -19.70
C TRP A 126 15.88 -10.94 -20.65
N GLY A 127 14.89 -11.79 -20.47
CA GLY A 127 14.61 -12.93 -21.34
C GLY A 127 13.28 -12.78 -22.08
N ASP A 128 13.24 -13.20 -23.33
CA ASP A 128 12.01 -13.35 -24.11
C ASP A 128 11.94 -14.77 -24.66
N GLU A 129 10.83 -15.43 -24.43
CA GLU A 129 10.53 -16.74 -25.00
C GLU A 129 9.28 -16.65 -25.87
N ALA A 130 9.39 -17.13 -27.10
CA ALA A 130 8.29 -17.15 -28.06
C ALA A 130 8.16 -18.55 -28.68
N PRO A 131 7.65 -19.54 -27.96
CA PRO A 131 7.44 -20.88 -28.45
C PRO A 131 6.41 -20.89 -29.59
N HIS A 132 6.54 -21.82 -30.53
CA HIS A 132 5.68 -21.89 -31.70
C HIS A 132 4.20 -22.13 -31.34
N ASP A 133 3.96 -22.92 -30.31
CA ASP A 133 2.61 -23.42 -29.94
C ASP A 133 2.10 -22.89 -28.60
N ASP A 134 2.75 -21.88 -27.99
CA ASP A 134 2.38 -21.34 -26.68
C ASP A 134 2.49 -19.83 -26.64
N VAL A 135 2.06 -19.26 -25.53
CA VAL A 135 2.05 -17.82 -25.28
C VAL A 135 3.49 -17.31 -25.11
N ALA A 136 3.86 -16.28 -25.84
CA ALA A 136 5.14 -15.62 -25.65
C ALA A 136 5.25 -15.03 -24.25
N THR A 137 6.37 -15.26 -23.58
CA THR A 137 6.66 -14.81 -22.22
C THR A 137 7.91 -13.95 -22.18
N TRP A 138 8.07 -13.24 -21.08
CA TRP A 138 9.27 -12.46 -20.78
C TRP A 138 9.65 -12.65 -19.32
N SER A 139 10.93 -12.47 -19.03
CA SER A 139 11.47 -12.47 -17.66
C SER A 139 12.41 -11.29 -17.45
N VAL A 140 12.51 -10.84 -16.22
CA VAL A 140 13.41 -9.76 -15.80
C VAL A 140 14.07 -10.14 -14.47
N GLU A 141 15.37 -9.85 -14.37
CA GLU A 141 16.11 -9.89 -13.12
C GLU A 141 16.83 -8.57 -12.91
N ALA A 142 16.86 -8.11 -11.67
CA ALA A 142 17.48 -6.84 -11.31
C ALA A 142 18.06 -6.92 -9.90
N SER A 143 19.18 -6.19 -9.69
CA SER A 143 19.82 -6.02 -8.39
C SER A 143 19.79 -4.56 -7.97
N SER A 144 19.73 -4.29 -6.68
CA SER A 144 19.74 -2.93 -6.17
C SER A 144 20.99 -2.16 -6.63
N ALA A 145 20.78 -0.93 -7.11
CA ALA A 145 21.83 -0.04 -7.58
C ALA A 145 22.03 1.17 -6.64
N GLY A 146 21.40 1.14 -5.47
CA GLY A 146 21.43 2.15 -4.44
C GLY A 146 20.54 1.77 -3.27
N GLN A 147 20.16 2.75 -2.46
CA GLN A 147 19.28 2.50 -1.32
C GLN A 147 17.88 2.13 -1.81
N VAL A 148 17.41 0.97 -1.37
CA VAL A 148 16.03 0.52 -1.54
C VAL A 148 15.30 0.72 -0.22
N ASP A 149 14.20 1.45 -0.27
CA ASP A 149 13.31 1.73 0.85
C ASP A 149 12.18 0.69 0.88
N VAL A 150 11.94 0.13 2.05
CA VAL A 150 10.81 -0.76 2.31
C VAL A 150 9.98 -0.15 3.42
N ARG A 151 8.77 0.28 3.09
CA ARG A 151 7.86 0.93 4.03
C ARG A 151 6.49 0.29 3.99
N ASP A 152 5.77 0.36 5.11
CA ASP A 152 4.40 -0.11 5.16
C ASP A 152 3.51 0.65 4.16
N VAL A 153 2.59 -0.06 3.52
CA VAL A 153 1.46 0.58 2.85
C VAL A 153 0.68 1.29 3.94
N GLY A 154 0.60 2.60 3.87
CA GLY A 154 -0.11 3.37 4.89
C GLY A 154 -1.48 2.75 5.17
N ALA A 155 -1.77 2.54 6.44
CA ALA A 155 -3.03 1.94 6.87
C ALA A 155 -4.23 2.70 6.26
N THR A 156 -5.29 1.99 5.92
CA THR A 156 -6.50 2.56 5.37
C THR A 156 -7.70 2.26 6.25
N ILE A 157 -8.54 3.29 6.49
CA ILE A 157 -9.81 3.13 7.19
C ILE A 157 -10.91 2.88 6.15
N THR A 158 -11.65 1.79 6.33
CA THR A 158 -12.85 1.48 5.55
C THR A 158 -14.07 1.52 6.43
N ILE A 159 -15.06 2.38 6.10
CA ILE A 159 -16.36 2.40 6.79
C ILE A 159 -17.23 1.31 6.20
N THR A 160 -17.50 0.27 6.99
CA THR A 160 -18.27 -0.91 6.59
C THR A 160 -19.78 -0.73 6.80
N THR A 161 -20.19 0.13 7.74
CA THR A 161 -21.59 0.47 7.96
C THR A 161 -21.74 1.97 8.09
N GLN A 162 -22.58 2.54 7.25
CA GLN A 162 -22.90 3.98 7.27
C GLN A 162 -24.06 4.28 8.24
N PRO A 163 -24.04 5.45 8.90
CA PRO A 163 -25.15 5.87 9.73
C PRO A 163 -26.41 6.07 8.87
N GLN A 164 -27.55 5.64 9.41
CA GLN A 164 -28.84 5.63 8.69
C GLN A 164 -29.69 6.84 9.03
N ASN A 165 -30.47 7.30 8.06
CA ASN A 165 -31.48 8.36 8.27
C ASN A 165 -32.49 7.95 9.35
N ARG A 166 -32.96 8.93 10.16
CA ARG A 166 -33.94 8.72 11.21
C ARG A 166 -35.04 9.76 11.14
N THR A 167 -36.29 9.30 11.32
CA THR A 167 -37.44 10.17 11.57
C THR A 167 -37.96 9.84 12.94
N LEU A 168 -38.05 10.83 13.81
CA LEU A 168 -38.36 10.73 15.23
C LEU A 168 -39.45 11.75 15.57
N THR A 169 -40.09 11.58 16.75
CA THR A 169 -40.98 12.55 17.37
C THR A 169 -40.28 13.18 18.56
N VAL A 170 -40.63 14.40 18.91
CA VAL A 170 -40.14 15.05 20.15
C VAL A 170 -40.34 14.12 21.36
N GLY A 171 -39.27 13.91 22.13
CA GLY A 171 -39.24 12.99 23.28
C GLY A 171 -38.66 11.61 22.98
N ASP A 172 -38.52 11.21 21.70
CA ASP A 172 -37.89 9.94 21.31
C ASP A 172 -36.40 9.91 21.63
N THR A 173 -35.79 8.73 21.47
CA THR A 173 -34.36 8.54 21.55
C THR A 173 -33.74 8.39 20.16
N LEU A 174 -32.78 9.25 19.83
CA LEU A 174 -31.95 9.14 18.63
C LEU A 174 -30.84 8.14 18.86
N ASN A 175 -30.72 7.14 17.98
CA ASN A 175 -29.61 6.21 17.94
C ASN A 175 -29.02 6.18 16.52
N LEU A 176 -27.74 6.51 16.39
CA LEU A 176 -26.95 6.40 15.18
C LEU A 176 -25.76 5.49 15.44
N SER A 177 -25.32 4.75 14.44
CA SER A 177 -24.16 3.86 14.52
C SER A 177 -23.33 3.91 13.24
N VAL A 178 -22.04 3.71 13.41
CA VAL A 178 -21.07 3.52 12.32
C VAL A 178 -20.23 2.29 12.64
N ALA A 179 -19.85 1.53 11.64
CA ALA A 179 -18.82 0.49 11.78
C ALA A 179 -17.71 0.75 10.77
N ALA A 180 -16.47 0.54 11.19
CA ALA A 180 -15.30 0.72 10.36
C ALA A 180 -14.24 -0.33 10.72
N THR A 181 -13.39 -0.62 9.75
CA THR A 181 -12.18 -1.44 9.90
C THR A 181 -10.97 -0.63 9.47
N VAL A 182 -9.81 -0.96 9.97
CA VAL A 182 -8.52 -0.43 9.54
C VAL A 182 -7.62 -1.60 9.12
N SER A 183 -6.86 -1.42 8.04
CA SER A 183 -6.13 -2.53 7.41
C SER A 183 -4.99 -3.10 8.26
N ASP A 184 -4.45 -2.33 9.21
CA ASP A 184 -3.36 -2.71 10.12
C ASP A 184 -3.83 -3.13 11.52
N ASN A 185 -5.15 -3.25 11.74
CA ASN A 185 -5.77 -3.51 13.05
C ASN A 185 -5.41 -2.49 14.14
N SER A 186 -4.96 -1.30 13.81
CA SER A 186 -4.74 -0.22 14.79
C SER A 186 -6.04 0.23 15.42
N ALA A 187 -5.94 0.88 16.59
CA ALA A 187 -7.13 1.35 17.32
C ALA A 187 -7.85 2.47 16.54
N LEU A 188 -9.18 2.35 16.43
CA LEU A 188 -10.04 3.36 15.85
C LEU A 188 -10.61 4.28 16.93
N THR A 189 -10.67 5.57 16.64
CA THR A 189 -11.33 6.59 17.41
C THR A 189 -12.46 7.21 16.60
N TYR A 190 -13.50 7.71 17.28
CA TYR A 190 -14.69 8.24 16.66
C TYR A 190 -14.98 9.64 17.16
N GLN A 191 -15.58 10.48 16.33
CA GLN A 191 -16.11 11.78 16.69
C GLN A 191 -17.36 12.07 15.86
N TRP A 192 -18.52 12.12 16.52
CA TRP A 192 -19.76 12.50 15.86
C TRP A 192 -19.84 14.01 15.67
N LYS A 193 -20.40 14.39 14.53
CA LYS A 193 -20.59 15.78 14.12
C LYS A 193 -22.04 16.00 13.74
N LYS A 194 -22.55 17.21 14.03
CA LYS A 194 -23.85 17.71 13.57
C LYS A 194 -23.64 18.96 12.75
N GLY A 195 -24.11 18.95 11.50
CA GLY A 195 -23.89 20.06 10.58
C GLY A 195 -22.41 20.42 10.36
N GLY A 196 -21.52 19.42 10.48
CA GLY A 196 -20.05 19.60 10.37
C GLY A 196 -19.34 19.97 11.69
N SER A 197 -20.07 20.36 12.74
CA SER A 197 -19.51 20.71 14.05
C SER A 197 -19.46 19.50 14.99
N ASP A 198 -18.41 19.40 15.80
CA ASP A 198 -18.22 18.31 16.73
C ASP A 198 -19.28 18.30 17.83
N ILE A 199 -19.82 17.13 18.15
CA ILE A 199 -20.69 16.92 19.31
C ILE A 199 -19.79 16.53 20.48
N SER A 200 -19.72 17.40 21.49
CA SER A 200 -18.86 17.18 22.66
C SER A 200 -19.18 15.84 23.35
N GLY A 201 -18.13 15.04 23.61
CA GLY A 201 -18.23 13.74 24.28
C GLY A 201 -18.78 12.60 23.40
N ALA A 202 -19.15 12.83 22.14
CA ALA A 202 -19.68 11.81 21.25
C ALA A 202 -18.54 11.07 20.53
N THR A 203 -17.78 10.24 21.29
CA THR A 203 -16.54 9.59 20.84
C THR A 203 -16.64 8.06 20.71
N SER A 204 -17.86 7.53 20.69
CA SER A 204 -18.09 6.09 20.50
C SER A 204 -18.58 5.78 19.09
N ALA A 205 -18.48 4.52 18.65
CA ALA A 205 -19.03 4.06 17.37
C ALA A 205 -20.55 4.25 17.26
N THR A 206 -21.23 4.44 18.40
CA THR A 206 -22.66 4.73 18.50
C THR A 206 -22.87 6.09 19.14
N PHE A 207 -23.82 6.86 18.60
CA PHE A 207 -24.29 8.12 19.18
C PHE A 207 -25.73 7.94 19.63
N THR A 208 -25.98 8.20 20.92
CA THR A 208 -27.30 8.10 21.52
C THR A 208 -27.66 9.43 22.19
N LYS A 209 -28.87 9.95 21.89
CA LYS A 209 -29.45 11.10 22.58
C LYS A 209 -30.89 10.84 22.93
N ALA A 210 -31.18 10.80 24.22
CA ALA A 210 -32.55 10.67 24.74
C ALA A 210 -33.29 12.02 24.69
N ASN A 211 -34.63 11.96 24.66
CA ASN A 211 -35.54 13.11 24.71
C ASN A 211 -35.19 14.16 23.62
N VAL A 212 -35.16 13.73 22.34
CA VAL A 212 -34.87 14.65 21.23
C VAL A 212 -35.88 15.79 21.15
N THR A 213 -35.42 16.95 20.75
CA THR A 213 -36.20 18.16 20.52
C THR A 213 -36.14 18.51 19.03
N ALA A 214 -36.99 19.45 18.59
CA ALA A 214 -36.94 19.96 17.21
C ALA A 214 -35.54 20.50 16.83
N GLY A 215 -34.79 21.03 17.81
CA GLY A 215 -33.39 21.48 17.60
C GLY A 215 -32.41 20.35 17.29
N ASP A 216 -32.76 19.10 17.50
CA ASP A 216 -31.90 17.95 17.21
C ASP A 216 -32.02 17.46 15.75
N ALA A 217 -32.97 17.97 14.99
CA ALA A 217 -33.02 17.74 13.57
C ALA A 217 -31.76 18.28 12.86
N GLY A 218 -31.31 17.58 11.82
CA GLY A 218 -30.14 18.00 11.05
C GLY A 218 -29.40 16.84 10.40
N SER A 219 -28.21 17.14 9.90
CA SER A 219 -27.30 16.17 9.25
C SER A 219 -26.23 15.74 10.25
N TYR A 220 -26.10 14.45 10.45
CA TYR A 220 -25.11 13.84 11.35
C TYR A 220 -24.12 13.02 10.55
N SER A 221 -22.85 13.09 10.91
CA SER A 221 -21.78 12.26 10.38
C SER A 221 -20.80 11.85 11.49
N CYS A 222 -20.02 10.83 11.25
CA CYS A 222 -18.99 10.39 12.18
C CYS A 222 -17.62 10.45 11.50
N GLN A 223 -16.68 11.14 12.11
CA GLN A 223 -15.27 11.05 11.74
C GLN A 223 -14.64 9.87 12.46
N VAL A 224 -14.06 8.96 11.71
CA VAL A 224 -13.32 7.80 12.21
C VAL A 224 -11.85 8.05 11.95
N SER A 225 -11.01 7.90 12.98
CA SER A 225 -9.57 8.20 12.88
C SER A 225 -8.74 7.06 13.46
N SER A 226 -7.53 6.91 12.92
CA SER A 226 -6.48 6.03 13.45
C SER A 226 -5.16 6.80 13.45
N SER A 227 -4.27 6.43 14.36
CA SER A 227 -2.91 7.01 14.42
C SER A 227 -2.07 6.74 13.18
N THR A 228 -2.36 5.65 12.46
CA THR A 228 -1.61 5.17 11.30
C THR A 228 -2.29 5.50 9.97
N ALA A 229 -3.64 5.51 9.95
CA ALA A 229 -4.44 5.67 8.73
C ALA A 229 -5.06 7.08 8.56
N GLY A 230 -4.75 8.02 9.46
CA GLY A 230 -5.37 9.34 9.41
C GLY A 230 -6.85 9.32 9.75
N SER A 231 -7.70 10.01 9.01
CA SER A 231 -9.14 10.08 9.29
C SER A 231 -10.01 10.00 8.04
N VAL A 232 -11.17 9.36 8.19
CA VAL A 232 -12.23 9.26 7.17
C VAL A 232 -13.56 9.66 7.79
N THR A 233 -14.38 10.42 7.06
CA THR A 233 -15.73 10.82 7.53
C THR A 233 -16.78 9.97 6.85
N SER A 234 -17.77 9.51 7.63
CA SER A 234 -18.91 8.74 7.13
C SER A 234 -19.82 9.59 6.20
N GLY A 235 -20.66 8.90 5.47
CA GLY A 235 -21.83 9.55 4.86
C GLY A 235 -22.70 10.23 5.90
N SER A 236 -23.48 11.18 5.45
CA SER A 236 -24.41 11.93 6.33
C SER A 236 -25.72 11.19 6.56
N ALA A 237 -26.13 11.07 7.81
CA ALA A 237 -27.46 10.64 8.19
C ALA A 237 -28.37 11.85 8.43
N LYS A 238 -29.48 11.94 7.72
CA LYS A 238 -30.50 12.96 7.93
C LYS A 238 -31.42 12.56 9.10
N VAL A 239 -31.47 13.41 10.11
CA VAL A 239 -32.39 13.26 11.24
C VAL A 239 -33.52 14.29 11.12
N VAL A 240 -34.75 13.80 11.13
CA VAL A 240 -35.98 14.62 11.15
C VAL A 240 -36.66 14.40 12.49
N VAL A 241 -37.08 15.48 13.16
CA VAL A 241 -37.83 15.43 14.40
C VAL A 241 -39.16 16.15 14.21
N ASN A 242 -40.25 15.40 14.27
CA ASN A 242 -41.61 15.91 14.15
C ASN A 242 -42.10 16.39 15.53
N ALA A 243 -43.09 17.30 15.51
CA ALA A 243 -43.83 17.68 16.73
C ALA A 243 -44.55 16.44 17.32
N ALA A 244 -44.74 16.44 18.63
CA ALA A 244 -45.51 15.41 19.35
C ALA A 244 -47.00 15.54 19.08
#